data_bc7a83138c43a56dbf520b8f1b45b755
#
_entry.id   bc7a83138c43a56dbf520b8f1b45b755
#
_cell.length_a   1.000
_cell.length_b   1.000
_cell.length_c   1.000
_cell.angle_alpha   90.00
_cell.angle_beta   90.00
_cell.angle_gamma   90.00
#
_symmetry.space_group_name_H-M   'P 1'
#
loop_
_entity.id
_entity.type
_entity.pdbx_description
1 polymer ?
#
loop_
_entity_poly.entity_id
_entity_poly.type
_entity_poly.pdbx_seq_one_letter_code
_entity_poly.pdbx_strand_id
1 'polypeptide(L)'
;MLNRIKAAISDFLHIHPEEGVPEQVAKYFKHNVFVNTMDLAFFIFGDSFVSIVTIIPVFAATLTDSPLIIGLIPAIVNFGWFMPQMFMASYVSSLKKKLPFTLRMAVIERSVYFFFPVLALMVPKISSNAALKFLLLLITLRGLTSGLVALPWQELQAKVIPITHRARFWGISRVVAQVAGVIGSIIATFVLSRLPYPQNFALCFTFAIIAQWISFSFYRRNKEPETETAQEEENLEKPSMQGKQAKLVDLELFKRILKEDLNFRKYLIARSMIFLANMGSGFLAVYGIQHFALSEAQAAIFTALLYLSGIVGYSIGGVMGDKLGPKRVVVISVLIWAATMVLAIIAPVIWVYYLVFVLFGLNSAGMVLGDSLLVMELGEEKLRPTYLGLARSLTGIFVLLSPILAGWLVESFDYRVMFAISCVLSLIAAPMMNQVHDVPRTKSKPANL
;
A
#
# COMPACT_ATOMS: atom_id res chain seq x y z
N MET A 1 -20.33 25.61 2.08
CA MET A 1 -19.50 24.41 1.98
C MET A 1 -18.35 24.42 2.99
N LEU A 2 -17.54 25.48 3.05
CA LEU A 2 -16.38 25.59 3.95
C LEU A 2 -16.73 25.46 5.44
N ASN A 3 -17.83 26.06 5.88
CA ASN A 3 -18.28 25.99 7.28
C ASN A 3 -18.75 24.58 7.69
N ARG A 4 -19.36 23.82 6.77
CA ARG A 4 -19.72 22.41 7.02
C ARG A 4 -18.49 21.52 7.14
N ILE A 5 -17.45 21.77 6.33
CA ILE A 5 -16.19 21.03 6.41
C ILE A 5 -15.46 21.36 7.73
N LYS A 6 -15.40 22.63 8.13
CA LYS A 6 -14.82 23.03 9.41
C LYS A 6 -15.56 22.41 10.59
N ALA A 7 -16.89 22.39 10.57
CA ALA A 7 -17.70 21.75 11.61
C ALA A 7 -17.44 20.23 11.68
N ALA A 8 -17.39 19.53 10.54
CA ALA A 8 -17.10 18.10 10.49
C ALA A 8 -15.68 17.76 10.97
N ILE A 9 -14.68 18.59 10.67
CA ILE A 9 -13.31 18.43 11.17
C ILE A 9 -13.25 18.70 12.68
N SER A 10 -13.95 19.74 13.15
CA SER A 10 -14.02 20.05 14.57
C SER A 10 -14.67 18.92 15.37
N ASP A 11 -15.78 18.39 14.87
CA ASP A 11 -16.48 17.24 15.45
C ASP A 11 -15.58 15.98 15.45
N PHE A 12 -14.89 15.70 14.33
CA PHE A 12 -13.93 14.58 14.26
C PHE A 12 -12.81 14.69 15.29
N LEU A 13 -12.32 15.90 15.54
CA LEU A 13 -11.22 16.14 16.48
C LEU A 13 -11.68 16.20 17.94
N HIS A 14 -12.98 16.07 18.21
CA HIS A 14 -13.53 16.06 19.56
C HIS A 14 -13.79 14.63 20.01
N ILE A 15 -13.20 14.22 21.13
CA ILE A 15 -13.49 12.94 21.79
C ILE A 15 -14.57 13.20 22.83
N HIS A 16 -15.69 12.49 22.73
CA HIS A 16 -16.76 12.59 23.70
C HIS A 16 -16.43 11.75 24.95
N PRO A 17 -16.76 12.24 26.16
CA PRO A 17 -16.48 11.51 27.42
C PRO A 17 -17.08 10.10 27.46
N GLU A 18 -18.19 9.89 26.74
CA GLU A 18 -18.93 8.61 26.65
C GLU A 18 -18.18 7.52 25.84
N GLU A 19 -17.14 7.90 25.10
CA GLU A 19 -16.40 6.95 24.24
C GLU A 19 -15.45 6.03 25.03
N GLY A 20 -15.25 6.23 26.32
CA GLY A 20 -14.39 5.40 27.16
C GLY A 20 -12.91 5.41 26.73
N VAL A 21 -12.46 6.47 26.05
CA VAL A 21 -11.08 6.61 25.56
C VAL A 21 -10.16 6.95 26.74
N PRO A 22 -9.02 6.25 26.92
CA PRO A 22 -8.05 6.58 27.96
C PRO A 22 -7.64 8.06 27.93
N GLU A 23 -7.55 8.71 29.09
CA GLU A 23 -7.28 10.15 29.22
C GLU A 23 -6.02 10.60 28.48
N GLN A 24 -4.94 9.82 28.56
CA GLN A 24 -3.70 10.12 27.85
C GLN A 24 -3.86 10.08 26.33
N VAL A 25 -4.68 9.17 25.79
CA VAL A 25 -4.99 9.09 24.34
C VAL A 25 -5.81 10.30 23.94
N ALA A 26 -6.86 10.63 24.71
CA ALA A 26 -7.72 11.78 24.46
C ALA A 26 -6.93 13.10 24.48
N LYS A 27 -6.05 13.28 25.46
CA LYS A 27 -5.18 14.47 25.62
C LYS A 27 -4.31 14.74 24.38
N TYR A 28 -3.74 13.69 23.79
CA TYR A 28 -2.81 13.86 22.66
C TYR A 28 -3.43 13.55 21.30
N PHE A 29 -4.73 13.25 21.23
CA PHE A 29 -5.41 12.81 20.03
C PHE A 29 -5.24 13.77 18.86
N LYS A 30 -5.60 15.06 19.03
CA LYS A 30 -5.47 16.08 17.97
C LYS A 30 -4.05 16.21 17.44
N HIS A 31 -3.07 16.20 18.38
CA HIS A 31 -1.66 16.25 18.02
C HIS A 31 -1.24 15.02 17.21
N ASN A 32 -1.60 13.82 17.67
CA ASN A 32 -1.26 12.57 17.01
C ASN A 32 -1.94 12.44 15.64
N VAL A 33 -3.19 12.87 15.48
CA VAL A 33 -3.87 12.94 14.18
C VAL A 33 -3.09 13.84 13.22
N PHE A 34 -2.70 15.05 13.66
CA PHE A 34 -1.95 16.00 12.82
C PHE A 34 -0.58 15.44 12.40
N VAL A 35 0.23 14.98 13.35
CA VAL A 35 1.60 14.54 13.03
C VAL A 35 1.60 13.29 12.15
N ASN A 36 0.66 12.35 12.35
CA ASN A 36 0.56 11.15 11.53
C ASN A 36 -0.02 11.45 10.13
N THR A 37 -0.94 12.41 10.01
CA THR A 37 -1.42 12.88 8.71
C THR A 37 -0.30 13.54 7.92
N MET A 38 0.51 14.39 8.56
CA MET A 38 1.66 15.05 7.92
C MET A 38 2.77 14.05 7.58
N ASP A 39 3.06 13.09 8.46
CA ASP A 39 3.97 11.98 8.16
C ASP A 39 3.56 11.26 6.87
N LEU A 40 2.31 10.80 6.77
CA LEU A 40 1.82 10.12 5.59
C LEU A 40 1.82 11.01 4.34
N ALA A 41 1.48 12.30 4.48
CA ALA A 41 1.47 13.26 3.38
C ALA A 41 2.87 13.45 2.79
N PHE A 42 3.88 13.71 3.62
CA PHE A 42 5.26 13.86 3.16
C PHE A 42 5.89 12.55 2.70
N PHE A 43 5.47 11.41 3.28
CA PHE A 43 5.89 10.09 2.80
C PHE A 43 5.42 9.87 1.35
N ILE A 44 4.14 10.09 1.06
CA ILE A 44 3.57 9.92 -0.29
C ILE A 44 4.07 11.00 -1.25
N PHE A 45 4.27 12.25 -0.78
CA PHE A 45 4.93 13.29 -1.56
C PHE A 45 6.33 12.82 -2.00
N GLY A 46 7.14 12.26 -1.09
CA GLY A 46 8.45 11.71 -1.42
C GLY A 46 8.37 10.48 -2.34
N ASP A 47 7.39 9.60 -2.11
CA ASP A 47 7.18 8.40 -2.95
C ASP A 47 6.83 8.76 -4.40
N SER A 48 6.22 9.92 -4.66
CA SER A 48 5.90 10.37 -6.01
C SER A 48 7.14 10.58 -6.89
N PHE A 49 8.31 10.82 -6.31
CA PHE A 49 9.59 10.97 -7.03
C PHE A 49 10.34 9.66 -7.24
N VAL A 50 9.93 8.58 -6.55
CA VAL A 50 10.56 7.25 -6.60
C VAL A 50 9.50 6.13 -6.72
N SER A 51 8.39 6.44 -7.38
CA SER A 51 7.26 5.51 -7.57
C SER A 51 7.71 4.19 -8.19
N ILE A 52 7.40 3.09 -7.50
CA ILE A 52 7.77 1.73 -7.92
C ILE A 52 6.96 1.20 -9.11
N VAL A 53 5.89 1.89 -9.49
CA VAL A 53 5.03 1.50 -10.62
C VAL A 53 5.19 2.43 -11.82
N THR A 54 5.91 3.56 -11.66
CA THR A 54 6.09 4.54 -12.75
C THR A 54 7.54 5.01 -12.88
N ILE A 55 8.07 5.78 -11.93
CA ILE A 55 9.39 6.43 -12.03
C ILE A 55 10.55 5.42 -12.01
N ILE A 56 10.55 4.50 -11.06
CA ILE A 56 11.65 3.51 -10.95
C ILE A 56 11.68 2.54 -12.12
N PRO A 57 10.55 1.96 -12.62
CA PRO A 57 10.56 1.14 -13.83
C PRO A 57 11.06 1.90 -15.07
N VAL A 58 10.70 3.19 -15.21
CA VAL A 58 11.18 4.02 -16.31
C VAL A 58 12.68 4.30 -16.20
N PHE A 59 13.18 4.60 -15.00
CA PHE A 59 14.64 4.71 -14.76
C PHE A 59 15.36 3.39 -15.03
N ALA A 60 14.80 2.24 -14.65
CA ALA A 60 15.36 0.94 -14.96
C ALA A 60 15.41 0.67 -16.48
N ALA A 61 14.39 1.08 -17.22
CA ALA A 61 14.34 0.93 -18.67
C ALA A 61 15.42 1.76 -19.41
N THR A 62 16.05 2.75 -18.76
CA THR A 62 17.27 3.40 -19.30
C THR A 62 18.53 2.57 -19.10
N LEU A 63 18.49 1.53 -18.26
CA LEU A 63 19.65 0.69 -17.92
C LEU A 63 19.57 -0.71 -18.53
N THR A 64 18.38 -1.17 -18.91
CA THR A 64 18.15 -2.52 -19.44
C THR A 64 16.93 -2.56 -20.37
N ASP A 65 17.02 -3.36 -21.43
CA ASP A 65 15.88 -3.66 -22.30
C ASP A 65 15.11 -4.92 -21.85
N SER A 66 15.56 -5.61 -20.79
CA SER A 66 14.91 -6.85 -20.34
C SER A 66 13.61 -6.58 -19.57
N PRO A 67 12.44 -6.95 -20.13
CA PRO A 67 11.16 -6.83 -19.44
C PRO A 67 11.11 -7.64 -18.14
N LEU A 68 11.81 -8.79 -18.09
CA LEU A 68 11.87 -9.62 -16.89
C LEU A 68 12.47 -8.85 -15.70
N ILE A 69 13.55 -8.11 -15.96
CA ILE A 69 14.21 -7.32 -14.90
C ILE A 69 13.31 -6.16 -14.45
N ILE A 70 12.63 -5.49 -15.38
CA ILE A 70 11.67 -4.43 -15.06
C ILE A 70 10.52 -5.01 -14.18
N GLY A 71 10.03 -6.20 -14.51
CA GLY A 71 9.02 -6.90 -13.71
C GLY A 71 9.50 -7.31 -12.32
N LEU A 72 10.80 -7.56 -12.13
CA LEU A 72 11.36 -7.87 -10.81
C LEU A 72 11.25 -6.70 -9.82
N ILE A 73 11.22 -5.46 -10.28
CA ILE A 73 11.19 -4.26 -9.43
C ILE A 73 10.01 -4.29 -8.44
N PRO A 74 8.73 -4.31 -8.88
CA PRO A 74 7.61 -4.39 -7.96
C PRO A 74 7.58 -5.70 -7.18
N ALA A 75 8.04 -6.82 -7.76
CA ALA A 75 8.13 -8.12 -7.07
C ALA A 75 9.04 -8.05 -5.85
N ILE A 76 10.25 -7.52 -6.01
CA ILE A 76 11.26 -7.38 -4.95
C ILE A 76 10.75 -6.45 -3.84
N VAL A 77 10.15 -5.30 -4.20
CA VAL A 77 9.63 -4.35 -3.22
C VAL A 77 8.49 -4.97 -2.41
N ASN A 78 7.54 -5.62 -3.07
CA ASN A 78 6.42 -6.27 -2.39
C ASN A 78 6.89 -7.40 -1.48
N PHE A 79 7.79 -8.26 -1.96
CA PHE A 79 8.36 -9.34 -1.15
C PHE A 79 9.11 -8.77 0.06
N GLY A 80 9.96 -7.77 -0.16
CA GLY A 80 10.71 -7.11 0.90
C GLY A 80 9.79 -6.45 1.93
N TRP A 81 8.64 -5.92 1.51
CA TRP A 81 7.67 -5.31 2.41
C TRP A 81 6.91 -6.35 3.27
N PHE A 82 6.57 -7.51 2.71
CA PHE A 82 5.82 -8.55 3.44
C PHE A 82 6.71 -9.44 4.33
N MET A 83 7.89 -9.80 3.83
CA MET A 83 8.75 -10.81 4.46
C MET A 83 9.18 -10.44 5.89
N PRO A 84 9.70 -9.25 6.21
CA PRO A 84 10.11 -8.92 7.56
C PRO A 84 8.95 -8.88 8.56
N GLN A 85 7.74 -8.51 8.12
CA GLN A 85 6.57 -8.40 9.00
C GLN A 85 6.22 -9.74 9.64
N MET A 86 6.43 -10.88 8.95
CA MET A 86 6.16 -12.21 9.48
C MET A 86 7.04 -12.52 10.70
N PHE A 87 8.31 -12.12 10.66
CA PHE A 87 9.28 -12.40 11.74
C PHE A 87 9.18 -11.38 12.87
N MET A 88 8.71 -10.17 12.56
CA MET A 88 8.66 -9.08 13.54
C MET A 88 7.38 -9.06 14.39
N ALA A 89 6.34 -9.80 14.01
CA ALA A 89 5.03 -9.72 14.65
C ALA A 89 5.08 -9.99 16.17
N SER A 90 5.68 -11.11 16.59
CA SER A 90 5.80 -11.47 18.01
C SER A 90 6.69 -10.50 18.79
N TYR A 91 7.76 -10.03 18.16
CA TYR A 91 8.65 -9.06 18.80
C TYR A 91 7.98 -7.70 19.00
N VAL A 92 7.31 -7.17 17.96
CA VAL A 92 6.63 -5.87 18.02
C VAL A 92 5.47 -5.90 19.01
N SER A 93 4.71 -7.00 19.09
CA SER A 93 3.62 -7.12 20.07
C SER A 93 4.12 -7.09 21.52
N SER A 94 5.30 -7.64 21.80
CA SER A 94 5.90 -7.64 23.15
C SER A 94 6.48 -6.29 23.60
N LEU A 95 6.63 -5.31 22.69
CA LEU A 95 7.19 -4.01 23.02
C LEU A 95 6.20 -3.17 23.84
N LYS A 96 6.58 -2.71 25.00
CA LYS A 96 5.79 -1.75 25.84
C LYS A 96 5.63 -0.39 25.12
N LYS A 97 6.71 0.14 24.55
CA LYS A 97 6.70 1.37 23.72
C LYS A 97 7.12 1.02 22.30
N LYS A 98 6.23 1.32 21.34
CA LYS A 98 6.44 1.03 19.90
C LYS A 98 7.29 2.10 19.23
N LEU A 99 7.09 3.38 19.63
CA LEU A 99 7.70 4.54 18.96
C LEU A 99 9.23 4.47 18.90
N PRO A 100 10.00 4.19 19.99
CA PRO A 100 11.45 4.19 19.92
C PRO A 100 12.01 3.15 18.96
N PHE A 101 11.38 1.97 18.90
CA PHE A 101 11.77 0.92 17.96
C PHE A 101 11.45 1.31 16.51
N THR A 102 10.23 1.83 16.27
CA THR A 102 9.82 2.28 14.94
C THR A 102 10.74 3.39 14.42
N LEU A 103 11.14 4.34 15.27
CA LEU A 103 12.07 5.41 14.88
C LEU A 103 13.43 4.88 14.44
N ARG A 104 13.98 3.87 15.13
CA ARG A 104 15.27 3.26 14.74
C ARG A 104 15.16 2.60 13.36
N MET A 105 14.11 1.81 13.14
CA MET A 105 13.87 1.16 11.84
C MET A 105 13.59 2.20 10.74
N ALA A 106 12.86 3.26 11.06
CA ALA A 106 12.57 4.34 10.13
C ALA A 106 13.83 5.12 9.70
N VAL A 107 14.81 5.32 10.58
CA VAL A 107 16.11 5.91 10.21
C VAL A 107 16.82 5.01 9.19
N ILE A 108 16.85 3.70 9.43
CA ILE A 108 17.48 2.74 8.51
C ILE A 108 16.80 2.79 7.14
N GLU A 109 15.45 2.76 7.11
CA GLU A 109 14.68 2.85 5.86
C GLU A 109 15.00 4.11 5.08
N ARG A 110 14.96 5.27 5.73
CA ARG A 110 15.19 6.57 5.08
C ARG A 110 16.63 6.75 4.63
N SER A 111 17.58 6.10 5.31
CA SER A 111 18.99 6.12 4.91
C SER A 111 19.23 5.44 3.56
N VAL A 112 18.42 4.45 3.17
CA VAL A 112 18.53 3.81 1.85
C VAL A 112 18.28 4.82 0.71
N TYR A 113 17.42 5.79 0.92
CA TYR A 113 17.07 6.78 -0.11
C TYR A 113 18.26 7.65 -0.51
N PHE A 114 19.28 7.86 0.36
CA PHE A 114 20.48 8.64 0.02
C PHE A 114 21.25 8.06 -1.17
N PHE A 115 21.15 6.77 -1.39
CA PHE A 115 21.93 6.10 -2.44
C PHE A 115 21.26 6.19 -3.83
N PHE A 116 19.97 6.52 -3.95
CA PHE A 116 19.31 6.65 -5.24
C PHE A 116 19.86 7.80 -6.10
N PRO A 117 20.01 9.06 -5.61
CA PRO A 117 20.63 10.11 -6.40
C PRO A 117 22.11 9.83 -6.69
N VAL A 118 22.82 9.19 -5.75
CA VAL A 118 24.21 8.77 -5.97
C VAL A 118 24.28 7.79 -7.13
N LEU A 119 23.42 6.78 -7.17
CA LEU A 119 23.31 5.84 -8.28
C LEU A 119 23.04 6.58 -9.60
N ALA A 120 22.04 7.47 -9.64
CA ALA A 120 21.70 8.19 -10.86
C ALA A 120 22.89 8.99 -11.41
N LEU A 121 23.63 9.71 -10.56
CA LEU A 121 24.83 10.46 -10.93
C LEU A 121 26.04 9.58 -11.32
N MET A 122 26.05 8.33 -10.86
CA MET A 122 27.09 7.36 -11.21
C MET A 122 26.85 6.66 -12.55
N VAL A 123 25.61 6.63 -13.07
CA VAL A 123 25.27 5.93 -14.31
C VAL A 123 26.21 6.24 -15.48
N PRO A 124 26.60 7.51 -15.76
CA PRO A 124 27.54 7.79 -16.85
C PRO A 124 28.98 7.30 -16.61
N LYS A 125 29.31 6.91 -15.38
CA LYS A 125 30.69 6.53 -14.97
C LYS A 125 30.87 5.02 -14.78
N ILE A 126 29.80 4.25 -14.76
CA ILE A 126 29.80 2.80 -14.54
C ILE A 126 29.06 2.09 -15.67
N SER A 127 29.26 0.78 -15.84
CA SER A 127 28.51 0.01 -16.83
C SER A 127 27.02 -0.07 -16.46
N SER A 128 26.13 -0.12 -17.48
CA SER A 128 24.68 -0.27 -17.26
C SER A 128 24.36 -1.49 -16.40
N ASN A 129 25.09 -2.58 -16.56
CA ASN A 129 24.91 -3.79 -15.74
C ASN A 129 25.29 -3.55 -14.25
N ALA A 130 26.34 -2.77 -13.97
CA ALA A 130 26.71 -2.42 -12.60
C ALA A 130 25.67 -1.46 -11.99
N ALA A 131 25.20 -0.46 -12.75
CA ALA A 131 24.14 0.44 -12.33
C ALA A 131 22.84 -0.32 -12.02
N LEU A 132 22.45 -1.27 -12.88
CA LEU A 132 21.28 -2.11 -12.71
C LEU A 132 21.37 -2.98 -11.45
N LYS A 133 22.49 -3.66 -11.22
CA LYS A 133 22.73 -4.44 -9.99
C LYS A 133 22.63 -3.57 -8.74
N PHE A 134 23.17 -2.36 -8.79
CA PHE A 134 23.08 -1.40 -7.69
C PHE A 134 21.63 -0.94 -7.48
N LEU A 135 20.87 -0.66 -8.55
CA LEU A 135 19.45 -0.34 -8.46
C LEU A 135 18.64 -1.47 -7.80
N LEU A 136 18.84 -2.72 -8.24
CA LEU A 136 18.15 -3.89 -7.67
C LEU A 136 18.51 -4.08 -6.19
N LEU A 137 19.77 -3.86 -5.81
CA LEU A 137 20.18 -3.87 -4.40
C LEU A 137 19.44 -2.79 -3.59
N LEU A 138 19.38 -1.55 -4.07
CA LEU A 138 18.68 -0.45 -3.39
C LEU A 138 17.19 -0.72 -3.24
N ILE A 139 16.55 -1.25 -4.28
CA ILE A 139 15.13 -1.63 -4.26
C ILE A 139 14.88 -2.75 -3.24
N THR A 140 15.78 -3.74 -3.17
CA THR A 140 15.72 -4.82 -2.18
C THR A 140 15.84 -4.27 -0.77
N LEU A 141 16.84 -3.42 -0.51
CA LEU A 141 17.04 -2.79 0.79
C LEU A 141 15.85 -1.91 1.17
N ARG A 142 15.32 -1.12 0.23
CA ARG A 142 14.12 -0.31 0.45
C ARG A 142 12.93 -1.18 0.84
N GLY A 143 12.67 -2.25 0.10
CA GLY A 143 11.56 -3.17 0.39
C GLY A 143 11.68 -3.80 1.78
N LEU A 144 12.85 -4.37 2.11
CA LEU A 144 13.10 -5.01 3.39
C LEU A 144 13.00 -4.02 4.57
N THR A 145 13.59 -2.84 4.45
CA THR A 145 13.57 -1.84 5.52
C THR A 145 12.18 -1.24 5.70
N SER A 146 11.42 -1.01 4.63
CA SER A 146 10.00 -0.61 4.71
C SER A 146 9.14 -1.69 5.40
N GLY A 147 9.42 -2.98 5.14
CA GLY A 147 8.76 -4.09 5.84
C GLY A 147 9.03 -4.10 7.35
N LEU A 148 10.26 -3.76 7.77
CA LEU A 148 10.61 -3.64 9.20
C LEU A 148 9.86 -2.50 9.90
N VAL A 149 9.59 -1.40 9.19
CA VAL A 149 8.87 -0.22 9.74
C VAL A 149 7.36 -0.44 9.73
N ALA A 150 6.82 -1.14 8.73
CA ALA A 150 5.38 -1.20 8.44
C ALA A 150 4.56 -1.69 9.63
N LEU A 151 4.95 -2.80 10.26
CA LEU A 151 4.18 -3.39 11.37
C LEU A 151 4.22 -2.53 12.64
N PRO A 152 5.37 -2.11 13.20
CA PRO A 152 5.40 -1.28 14.39
C PRO A 152 4.78 0.11 14.15
N TRP A 153 4.82 0.62 12.91
CA TRP A 153 4.12 1.84 12.53
C TRP A 153 2.59 1.64 12.61
N GLN A 154 2.04 0.53 12.09
CA GLN A 154 0.61 0.22 12.19
C GLN A 154 0.16 0.03 13.65
N GLU A 155 0.94 -0.68 14.45
CA GLU A 155 0.69 -0.90 15.88
C GLU A 155 0.67 0.43 16.66
N LEU A 156 1.62 1.34 16.38
CA LEU A 156 1.61 2.66 17.01
C LEU A 156 0.35 3.45 16.63
N GLN A 157 -0.04 3.45 15.34
CA GLN A 157 -1.27 4.09 14.88
C GLN A 157 -2.50 3.56 15.63
N ALA A 158 -2.57 2.24 15.79
CA ALA A 158 -3.65 1.60 16.54
C ALA A 158 -3.66 1.99 18.03
N LYS A 159 -2.51 2.31 18.61
CA LYS A 159 -2.37 2.72 20.02
C LYS A 159 -2.71 4.19 20.26
N VAL A 160 -2.37 5.06 19.29
CA VAL A 160 -2.52 6.52 19.46
C VAL A 160 -3.83 7.09 18.85
N ILE A 161 -4.54 6.31 18.02
CA ILE A 161 -5.82 6.71 17.42
C ILE A 161 -6.93 5.79 17.93
N PRO A 162 -7.94 6.33 18.67
CA PRO A 162 -9.07 5.56 19.17
C PRO A 162 -9.80 4.80 18.05
N ILE A 163 -10.31 3.61 18.36
CA ILE A 163 -10.98 2.75 17.38
C ILE A 163 -12.16 3.43 16.70
N THR A 164 -12.92 4.25 17.44
CA THR A 164 -14.07 5.03 16.97
C THR A 164 -13.69 6.08 15.92
N HIS A 165 -12.44 6.55 15.93
CA HIS A 165 -11.94 7.62 15.05
C HIS A 165 -11.03 7.10 13.93
N ARG A 166 -10.62 5.82 13.95
CA ARG A 166 -9.64 5.27 12.99
C ARG A 166 -10.10 5.37 11.53
N ALA A 167 -11.35 5.05 11.24
CA ALA A 167 -11.86 5.09 9.87
C ALA A 167 -11.80 6.51 9.29
N ARG A 168 -12.26 7.51 10.05
CA ARG A 168 -12.20 8.92 9.64
C ARG A 168 -10.76 9.42 9.53
N PHE A 169 -9.89 9.05 10.48
CA PHE A 169 -8.45 9.37 10.42
C PHE A 169 -7.81 8.84 9.15
N TRP A 170 -7.99 7.56 8.84
CA TRP A 170 -7.42 6.96 7.63
C TRP A 170 -7.98 7.60 6.36
N GLY A 171 -9.27 7.88 6.31
CA GLY A 171 -9.90 8.54 5.17
C GLY A 171 -9.31 9.92 4.90
N ILE A 172 -9.27 10.78 5.92
CA ILE A 172 -8.71 12.15 5.80
C ILE A 172 -7.23 12.11 5.46
N SER A 173 -6.44 11.30 6.19
CA SER A 173 -4.99 11.23 6.00
C SER A 173 -4.63 10.69 4.62
N ARG A 174 -5.39 9.73 4.08
CA ARG A 174 -5.19 9.22 2.71
C ARG A 174 -5.49 10.29 1.65
N VAL A 175 -6.57 11.03 1.79
CA VAL A 175 -6.89 12.13 0.85
C VAL A 175 -5.79 13.20 0.87
N VAL A 176 -5.36 13.64 2.07
CA VAL A 176 -4.27 14.63 2.21
C VAL A 176 -2.97 14.11 1.59
N ALA A 177 -2.64 12.84 1.82
CA ALA A 177 -1.46 12.20 1.25
C ALA A 177 -1.52 12.12 -0.29
N GLN A 178 -2.68 11.79 -0.85
CA GLN A 178 -2.85 11.76 -2.31
C GLN A 178 -2.71 13.16 -2.93
N VAL A 179 -3.24 14.20 -2.29
CA VAL A 179 -3.02 15.59 -2.74
C VAL A 179 -1.54 15.94 -2.72
N ALA A 180 -0.82 15.57 -1.65
CA ALA A 180 0.63 15.77 -1.58
C ALA A 180 1.36 14.99 -2.69
N GLY A 181 0.94 13.76 -2.99
CA GLY A 181 1.46 12.95 -4.10
C GLY A 181 1.26 13.61 -5.47
N VAL A 182 0.08 14.20 -5.71
CA VAL A 182 -0.18 14.98 -6.95
C VAL A 182 0.80 16.15 -7.06
N ILE A 183 0.96 16.92 -5.99
CA ILE A 183 1.89 18.08 -5.95
C ILE A 183 3.32 17.60 -6.25
N GLY A 184 3.78 16.54 -5.59
CA GLY A 184 5.11 15.98 -5.82
C GLY A 184 5.29 15.48 -7.27
N SER A 185 4.27 14.84 -7.84
CA SER A 185 4.31 14.38 -9.24
C SER A 185 4.36 15.54 -10.25
N ILE A 186 3.68 16.65 -9.99
CA ILE A 186 3.79 17.87 -10.81
C ILE A 186 5.23 18.42 -10.78
N ILE A 187 5.83 18.49 -9.58
CA ILE A 187 7.23 18.90 -9.43
C ILE A 187 8.16 17.91 -10.16
N ALA A 188 7.93 16.60 -10.01
CA ALA A 188 8.70 15.56 -10.71
C ALA A 188 8.60 15.71 -12.23
N THR A 189 7.40 15.97 -12.76
CA THR A 189 7.19 16.23 -14.21
C THR A 189 8.04 17.42 -14.68
N PHE A 190 8.03 18.53 -13.91
CA PHE A 190 8.82 19.71 -14.26
C PHE A 190 10.33 19.39 -14.25
N VAL A 191 10.82 18.70 -13.22
CA VAL A 191 12.23 18.32 -13.09
C VAL A 191 12.66 17.38 -14.24
N LEU A 192 11.88 16.34 -14.52
CA LEU A 192 12.18 15.36 -15.55
C LEU A 192 12.12 15.94 -16.96
N SER A 193 11.31 17.00 -17.19
CA SER A 193 11.18 17.63 -18.50
C SER A 193 12.24 18.72 -18.77
N ARG A 194 12.83 19.31 -17.75
CA ARG A 194 13.74 20.46 -17.89
C ARG A 194 15.21 20.12 -17.77
N LEU A 195 15.55 19.09 -17.03
CA LEU A 195 16.92 18.69 -16.82
C LEU A 195 17.31 17.52 -17.73
N PRO A 196 18.57 17.47 -18.19
CA PRO A 196 19.07 16.34 -18.96
C PRO A 196 19.23 15.10 -18.07
N TYR A 197 19.16 13.92 -18.70
CA TYR A 197 19.53 12.66 -18.08
C TYR A 197 21.05 12.63 -17.80
N PRO A 198 21.52 12.15 -16.64
CA PRO A 198 20.75 11.54 -15.54
C PRO A 198 20.45 12.53 -14.39
N GLN A 199 20.77 13.83 -14.52
CA GLN A 199 20.56 14.83 -13.46
C GLN A 199 19.07 14.99 -13.10
N ASN A 200 18.18 14.81 -14.07
CA ASN A 200 16.74 14.82 -13.88
C ASN A 200 16.28 13.79 -12.82
N PHE A 201 16.70 12.55 -12.94
CA PHE A 201 16.39 11.50 -11.94
C PHE A 201 17.12 11.75 -10.61
N ALA A 202 18.38 12.20 -10.64
CA ALA A 202 19.14 12.49 -9.43
C ALA A 202 18.45 13.56 -8.58
N LEU A 203 17.92 14.63 -9.20
CA LEU A 203 17.19 15.67 -8.49
C LEU A 203 15.84 15.17 -7.96
N CYS A 204 15.10 14.37 -8.74
CA CYS A 204 13.88 13.72 -8.26
C CYS A 204 14.16 12.87 -7.00
N PHE A 205 15.18 12.04 -7.04
CA PHE A 205 15.55 11.19 -5.91
C PHE A 205 16.03 12.02 -4.70
N THR A 206 16.64 13.19 -4.94
CA THR A 206 17.00 14.13 -3.87
C THR A 206 15.75 14.72 -3.20
N PHE A 207 14.73 15.11 -3.96
CA PHE A 207 13.44 15.53 -3.39
C PHE A 207 12.78 14.42 -2.58
N ALA A 208 12.88 13.16 -3.04
CA ALA A 208 12.38 12.03 -2.26
C ALA A 208 13.07 11.94 -0.88
N ILE A 209 14.41 12.09 -0.81
CA ILE A 209 15.15 12.08 0.46
C ILE A 209 14.65 13.18 1.39
N ILE A 210 14.59 14.41 0.89
CA ILE A 210 14.16 15.58 1.69
C ILE A 210 12.76 15.32 2.26
N ALA A 211 11.83 14.88 1.42
CA ALA A 211 10.46 14.59 1.83
C ALA A 211 10.37 13.44 2.87
N GLN A 212 11.15 12.37 2.69
CA GLN A 212 11.19 11.25 3.63
C GLN A 212 11.73 11.66 5.01
N TRP A 213 12.72 12.56 5.07
CA TRP A 213 13.22 13.10 6.34
C TRP A 213 12.28 14.11 6.98
N ILE A 214 11.52 14.88 6.18
CA ILE A 214 10.44 15.73 6.70
C ILE A 214 9.33 14.84 7.30
N SER A 215 8.88 13.80 6.59
CA SER A 215 7.95 12.78 7.10
C SER A 215 8.43 12.24 8.45
N PHE A 216 9.68 11.78 8.53
CA PHE A 216 10.28 11.31 9.78
C PHE A 216 10.24 12.36 10.89
N SER A 217 10.47 13.63 10.57
CA SER A 217 10.43 14.72 11.53
C SER A 217 9.05 14.94 12.16
N PHE A 218 7.98 14.69 11.42
CA PHE A 218 6.62 14.67 11.95
C PHE A 218 6.38 13.39 12.76
N TYR A 219 6.73 12.21 12.21
CA TYR A 219 6.50 10.94 12.85
C TYR A 219 7.11 10.84 14.26
N ARG A 220 8.36 11.32 14.44
CA ARG A 220 9.06 11.33 15.74
C ARG A 220 8.35 12.14 16.83
N ARG A 221 7.43 13.04 16.46
CA ARG A 221 6.67 13.89 17.39
C ARG A 221 5.43 13.19 17.97
N ASN A 222 5.15 11.95 17.56
CA ASN A 222 4.07 11.18 18.14
C ASN A 222 4.18 11.14 19.67
N LYS A 223 3.04 11.27 20.34
CA LYS A 223 2.91 11.11 21.79
C LYS A 223 2.28 9.75 22.05
N GLU A 224 3.13 8.76 22.31
CA GLU A 224 2.69 7.42 22.66
C GLU A 224 2.27 7.39 24.12
N PRO A 225 1.02 7.00 24.46
CA PRO A 225 0.56 6.89 25.85
C PRO A 225 1.33 5.79 26.56
N GLU A 226 1.61 6.00 27.84
CA GLU A 226 2.12 4.94 28.70
C GLU A 226 1.02 3.93 28.94
N THR A 227 1.31 2.68 28.68
CA THR A 227 0.34 1.60 28.90
C THR A 227 0.35 1.29 30.40
N GLU A 228 -0.64 1.78 31.15
CA GLU A 228 -0.91 1.33 32.53
C GLU A 228 -1.37 -0.14 32.57
N THR A 229 -1.73 -0.69 31.41
CA THR A 229 -2.35 -1.99 31.20
C THR A 229 -1.43 -3.21 31.36
N ALA A 230 -0.17 -3.07 31.75
CA ALA A 230 0.60 -4.26 32.16
C ALA A 230 0.09 -4.87 33.47
N GLN A 231 -0.71 -4.13 34.28
CA GLN A 231 -1.33 -4.64 35.51
C GLN A 231 -2.80 -5.04 35.31
N GLU A 232 -3.53 -4.44 34.35
CA GLU A 232 -4.92 -4.83 34.08
C GLU A 232 -5.04 -6.00 33.12
N GLU A 233 -4.14 -6.17 32.15
CA GLU A 233 -4.05 -7.40 31.35
C GLU A 233 -3.49 -8.59 32.14
N GLU A 234 -2.81 -8.37 33.26
CA GLU A 234 -2.41 -9.43 34.19
C GLU A 234 -3.61 -9.93 35.00
N ASN A 235 -4.68 -9.12 35.14
CA ASN A 235 -5.92 -9.43 35.84
C ASN A 235 -7.09 -9.86 34.93
N LEU A 236 -7.04 -9.57 33.63
CA LEU A 236 -7.96 -10.12 32.63
C LEU A 236 -7.35 -11.43 32.12
N GLU A 237 -7.72 -12.54 32.76
CA GLU A 237 -7.50 -13.93 32.38
C GLU A 237 -6.49 -14.12 31.23
N LYS A 238 -5.23 -14.35 31.58
CA LYS A 238 -4.32 -15.10 30.71
C LYS A 238 -5.12 -16.32 30.25
N PRO A 239 -5.44 -16.48 28.95
CA PRO A 239 -5.78 -17.82 28.50
C PRO A 239 -4.61 -18.65 29.01
N SER A 240 -4.88 -19.67 29.77
CA SER A 240 -3.92 -20.55 30.43
C SER A 240 -3.02 -21.25 29.40
N MET A 241 -2.06 -20.53 28.88
CA MET A 241 -0.94 -21.04 28.10
C MET A 241 0.33 -21.08 28.95
N GLN A 242 0.20 -21.52 30.19
CA GLN A 242 1.34 -22.07 30.92
C GLN A 242 1.64 -23.43 30.29
N GLY A 243 2.73 -23.51 29.51
CA GLY A 243 3.35 -24.79 29.20
C GLY A 243 3.56 -25.16 27.72
N LYS A 244 3.15 -24.37 26.74
CA LYS A 244 3.60 -24.59 25.35
C LYS A 244 4.31 -23.32 24.85
N GLN A 245 5.60 -23.47 24.53
CA GLN A 245 6.33 -22.50 23.72
C GLN A 245 5.38 -21.98 22.66
N ALA A 246 5.18 -20.64 22.60
CA ALA A 246 4.39 -20.02 21.54
C ALA A 246 5.00 -20.49 20.21
N LYS A 247 4.44 -21.56 19.63
CA LYS A 247 4.81 -21.99 18.29
C LYS A 247 4.52 -20.78 17.41
N LEU A 248 5.55 -20.25 16.78
CA LEU A 248 5.50 -19.09 15.87
C LEU A 248 4.36 -19.20 14.84
N VAL A 249 3.85 -20.38 14.60
CA VAL A 249 2.72 -20.67 13.70
C VAL A 249 2.00 -21.92 14.22
N ASP A 250 0.74 -21.82 14.57
CA ASP A 250 -0.10 -22.99 14.85
C ASP A 250 -0.57 -23.62 13.53
N LEU A 251 0.27 -24.47 12.98
CA LEU A 251 0.02 -25.18 11.71
C LEU A 251 -1.23 -26.06 11.75
N GLU A 252 -1.62 -26.57 12.93
CA GLU A 252 -2.83 -27.40 13.06
C GLU A 252 -4.08 -26.54 12.98
N LEU A 253 -4.09 -25.39 13.66
CA LEU A 253 -5.16 -24.40 13.54
C LEU A 253 -5.28 -23.90 12.09
N PHE A 254 -4.16 -23.65 11.41
CA PHE A 254 -4.16 -23.23 10.01
C PHE A 254 -4.76 -24.30 9.09
N LYS A 255 -4.33 -25.56 9.24
CA LYS A 255 -4.90 -26.68 8.47
C LYS A 255 -6.39 -26.86 8.75
N ARG A 256 -6.80 -26.70 10.01
CA ARG A 256 -8.20 -26.80 10.41
C ARG A 256 -9.05 -25.70 9.77
N ILE A 257 -8.65 -24.42 9.85
CA ILE A 257 -9.34 -23.30 9.20
C ILE A 257 -9.48 -23.56 7.69
N LEU A 258 -8.38 -23.95 7.03
CA LEU A 258 -8.40 -24.23 5.59
C LEU A 258 -9.26 -25.44 5.21
N LYS A 259 -9.46 -26.41 6.11
CA LYS A 259 -10.29 -27.60 5.87
C LYS A 259 -11.77 -27.31 6.13
N GLU A 260 -12.08 -26.59 7.19
CA GLU A 260 -13.44 -26.40 7.68
C GLU A 260 -14.12 -25.16 7.08
N ASP A 261 -13.38 -24.06 6.85
CA ASP A 261 -13.96 -22.82 6.31
C ASP A 261 -13.88 -22.74 4.78
N LEU A 262 -14.95 -23.26 4.14
CA LEU A 262 -15.09 -23.22 2.68
C LEU A 262 -15.17 -21.78 2.13
N ASN A 263 -15.76 -20.86 2.90
CA ASN A 263 -15.91 -19.47 2.47
C ASN A 263 -14.57 -18.76 2.43
N PHE A 264 -13.74 -18.99 3.45
CA PHE A 264 -12.38 -18.45 3.49
C PHE A 264 -11.48 -19.05 2.39
N ARG A 265 -11.64 -20.33 2.06
CA ARG A 265 -10.92 -20.94 0.92
C ARG A 265 -11.30 -20.27 -0.41
N LYS A 266 -12.61 -20.05 -0.66
CA LYS A 266 -13.06 -19.34 -1.85
C LYS A 266 -12.45 -17.95 -1.94
N TYR A 267 -12.43 -17.23 -0.81
CA TYR A 267 -11.78 -15.93 -0.73
C TYR A 267 -10.29 -16.00 -1.06
N LEU A 268 -9.53 -16.94 -0.48
CA LEU A 268 -8.09 -17.09 -0.74
C LEU A 268 -7.80 -17.37 -2.21
N ILE A 269 -8.58 -18.25 -2.86
CA ILE A 269 -8.40 -18.57 -4.28
C ILE A 269 -8.72 -17.35 -5.15
N ALA A 270 -9.85 -16.67 -4.90
CA ALA A 270 -10.22 -15.46 -5.62
C ALA A 270 -9.17 -14.35 -5.44
N ARG A 271 -8.68 -14.15 -4.23
CA ARG A 271 -7.62 -13.16 -3.92
C ARG A 271 -6.31 -13.48 -4.63
N SER A 272 -5.92 -14.76 -4.66
CA SER A 272 -4.72 -15.20 -5.40
C SER A 272 -4.83 -14.90 -6.90
N MET A 273 -6.02 -15.15 -7.48
CA MET A 273 -6.29 -14.80 -8.89
C MET A 273 -6.24 -13.28 -9.13
N ILE A 274 -6.74 -12.48 -8.19
CA ILE A 274 -6.65 -11.01 -8.27
C ILE A 274 -5.19 -10.55 -8.27
N PHE A 275 -4.34 -11.13 -7.41
CA PHE A 275 -2.92 -10.77 -7.39
C PHE A 275 -2.21 -11.20 -8.69
N LEU A 276 -2.53 -12.36 -9.23
CA LEU A 276 -2.02 -12.77 -10.55
C LEU A 276 -2.52 -11.82 -11.64
N ALA A 277 -3.78 -11.41 -11.61
CA ALA A 277 -4.34 -10.48 -12.57
C ALA A 277 -3.65 -9.10 -12.53
N ASN A 278 -3.17 -8.65 -11.37
CA ASN A 278 -2.46 -7.37 -11.22
C ASN A 278 -1.01 -7.37 -11.78
N MET A 279 -0.59 -8.42 -12.48
CA MET A 279 0.77 -8.59 -13.01
C MET A 279 1.24 -7.43 -13.91
N GLY A 280 0.33 -6.76 -14.62
CA GLY A 280 0.66 -5.69 -15.56
C GLY A 280 1.01 -4.34 -14.94
N SER A 281 0.80 -4.14 -13.64
CA SER A 281 0.87 -2.83 -12.98
C SER A 281 2.23 -2.11 -13.14
N GLY A 282 3.34 -2.84 -13.06
CA GLY A 282 4.69 -2.28 -13.20
C GLY A 282 5.11 -1.98 -14.64
N PHE A 283 4.35 -2.46 -15.63
CA PHE A 283 4.68 -2.31 -17.04
C PHE A 283 3.93 -1.19 -17.76
N LEU A 284 2.80 -0.73 -17.21
CA LEU A 284 1.97 0.28 -17.85
C LEU A 284 2.74 1.57 -18.18
N ALA A 285 3.59 2.06 -17.26
CA ALA A 285 4.35 3.28 -17.50
C ALA A 285 5.41 3.10 -18.59
N VAL A 286 6.16 1.99 -18.55
CA VAL A 286 7.21 1.68 -19.52
C VAL A 286 6.59 1.46 -20.90
N TYR A 287 5.53 0.65 -20.99
CA TYR A 287 4.81 0.43 -22.24
C TYR A 287 4.27 1.73 -22.84
N GLY A 288 3.62 2.58 -22.04
CA GLY A 288 3.09 3.86 -22.50
C GLY A 288 4.17 4.78 -23.06
N ILE A 289 5.33 4.87 -22.41
CA ILE A 289 6.45 5.69 -22.87
C ILE A 289 7.03 5.12 -24.19
N GLN A 290 7.25 3.82 -24.25
CA GLN A 290 7.81 3.16 -25.44
C GLN A 290 6.83 3.21 -26.62
N HIS A 291 5.56 2.87 -26.38
CA HIS A 291 4.55 2.76 -27.46
C HIS A 291 4.20 4.10 -28.11
N PHE A 292 4.18 5.18 -27.34
CA PHE A 292 3.87 6.53 -27.82
C PHE A 292 5.14 7.39 -28.06
N ALA A 293 6.34 6.81 -27.94
CA ALA A 293 7.64 7.49 -28.09
C ALA A 293 7.72 8.78 -27.24
N LEU A 294 7.41 8.69 -25.96
CA LEU A 294 7.32 9.81 -25.04
C LEU A 294 8.61 10.02 -24.26
N SER A 295 8.76 11.21 -23.66
CA SER A 295 9.83 11.47 -22.73
C SER A 295 9.60 10.82 -21.36
N GLU A 296 10.65 10.61 -20.59
CA GLU A 296 10.61 10.05 -19.22
C GLU A 296 9.74 10.88 -18.27
N ALA A 297 9.57 12.17 -18.54
CA ALA A 297 8.70 13.06 -17.77
C ALA A 297 7.24 12.57 -17.69
N GLN A 298 6.78 11.81 -18.66
CA GLN A 298 5.44 11.22 -18.66
C GLN A 298 5.22 10.25 -17.51
N ALA A 299 6.28 9.60 -17.01
CA ALA A 299 6.17 8.74 -15.83
C ALA A 299 5.63 9.51 -14.60
N ALA A 300 6.02 10.76 -14.44
CA ALA A 300 5.52 11.60 -13.35
C ALA A 300 4.08 12.07 -13.60
N ILE A 301 3.68 12.32 -14.87
CA ILE A 301 2.27 12.60 -15.23
C ILE A 301 1.40 11.37 -14.91
N PHE A 302 1.84 10.18 -15.27
CA PHE A 302 1.16 8.93 -14.92
C PHE A 302 1.01 8.78 -13.41
N THR A 303 2.05 9.12 -12.64
CA THR A 303 2.00 9.13 -11.17
C THR A 303 0.99 10.16 -10.65
N ALA A 304 0.94 11.36 -11.23
CA ALA A 304 -0.04 12.38 -10.86
C ALA A 304 -1.49 11.90 -11.08
N LEU A 305 -1.75 11.24 -12.21
CA LEU A 305 -3.08 10.68 -12.53
C LEU A 305 -3.48 9.56 -11.56
N LEU A 306 -2.53 8.69 -11.17
CA LEU A 306 -2.74 7.67 -10.13
C LEU A 306 -3.19 8.30 -8.81
N TYR A 307 -2.48 9.30 -8.33
CA TYR A 307 -2.82 9.96 -7.06
C TYR A 307 -4.10 10.78 -7.16
N LEU A 308 -4.32 11.50 -8.26
CA LEU A 308 -5.54 12.28 -8.47
C LEU A 308 -6.80 11.39 -8.46
N SER A 309 -6.76 10.30 -9.21
CA SER A 309 -7.86 9.32 -9.22
C SER A 309 -7.98 8.57 -7.89
N GLY A 310 -6.87 8.37 -7.18
CA GLY A 310 -6.86 7.83 -5.82
C GLY A 310 -7.69 8.67 -4.84
N ILE A 311 -7.68 10.01 -4.95
CA ILE A 311 -8.53 10.89 -4.12
C ILE A 311 -10.00 10.52 -4.31
N VAL A 312 -10.43 10.38 -5.56
CA VAL A 312 -11.81 9.99 -5.91
C VAL A 312 -12.10 8.57 -5.45
N GLY A 313 -11.17 7.65 -5.71
CA GLY A 313 -11.27 6.23 -5.35
C GLY A 313 -11.44 6.00 -3.85
N TYR A 314 -10.63 6.64 -3.00
CA TYR A 314 -10.76 6.55 -1.55
C TYR A 314 -12.05 7.18 -1.04
N SER A 315 -12.48 8.31 -1.62
CA SER A 315 -13.71 9.00 -1.23
C SER A 315 -14.96 8.17 -1.58
N ILE A 316 -15.05 7.68 -2.82
CA ILE A 316 -16.19 6.87 -3.29
C ILE A 316 -16.15 5.48 -2.67
N GLY A 317 -14.97 4.85 -2.63
CA GLY A 317 -14.78 3.50 -2.10
C GLY A 317 -15.18 3.36 -0.64
N GLY A 318 -14.95 4.39 0.19
CA GLY A 318 -15.42 4.44 1.57
C GLY A 318 -16.96 4.39 1.64
N VAL A 319 -17.64 5.30 0.94
CA VAL A 319 -19.11 5.33 0.90
C VAL A 319 -19.71 4.05 0.32
N MET A 320 -19.08 3.50 -0.72
CA MET A 320 -19.51 2.23 -1.31
C MET A 320 -19.30 1.06 -0.35
N GLY A 321 -18.17 1.02 0.36
CA GLY A 321 -17.89 0.01 1.37
C GLY A 321 -18.94 -0.04 2.47
N ASP A 322 -19.39 1.14 2.93
CA ASP A 322 -20.45 1.25 3.94
C ASP A 322 -21.83 0.79 3.41
N LYS A 323 -22.17 1.20 2.19
CA LYS A 323 -23.51 0.94 1.62
C LYS A 323 -23.64 -0.44 0.97
N LEU A 324 -22.64 -0.85 0.21
CA LEU A 324 -22.70 -2.07 -0.64
C LEU A 324 -21.91 -3.25 -0.05
N GLY A 325 -21.05 -2.99 0.93
CA GLY A 325 -20.13 -3.98 1.49
C GLY A 325 -18.77 -4.03 0.81
N PRO A 326 -17.71 -4.46 1.56
CA PRO A 326 -16.33 -4.48 1.07
C PRO A 326 -16.14 -5.45 -0.10
N LYS A 327 -16.85 -6.56 -0.14
CA LYS A 327 -16.82 -7.53 -1.25
C LYS A 327 -17.14 -6.86 -2.60
N ARG A 328 -18.23 -6.07 -2.65
CA ARG A 328 -18.64 -5.39 -3.89
C ARG A 328 -17.62 -4.34 -4.33
N VAL A 329 -16.98 -3.67 -3.37
CA VAL A 329 -15.87 -2.73 -3.67
C VAL A 329 -14.71 -3.49 -4.33
N VAL A 330 -14.32 -4.65 -3.81
CA VAL A 330 -13.27 -5.50 -4.41
C VAL A 330 -13.66 -5.94 -5.82
N VAL A 331 -14.88 -6.47 -6.01
CA VAL A 331 -15.35 -6.93 -7.33
C VAL A 331 -15.32 -5.81 -8.37
N ILE A 332 -15.85 -4.63 -8.01
CA ILE A 332 -15.83 -3.46 -8.90
C ILE A 332 -14.39 -3.03 -9.23
N SER A 333 -13.51 -3.04 -8.25
CA SER A 333 -12.08 -2.71 -8.46
C SER A 333 -11.42 -3.67 -9.43
N VAL A 334 -11.70 -4.97 -9.33
CA VAL A 334 -11.18 -5.99 -10.26
C VAL A 334 -11.72 -5.79 -11.68
N LEU A 335 -12.99 -5.42 -11.82
CA LEU A 335 -13.58 -5.10 -13.13
C LEU A 335 -12.99 -3.81 -13.73
N ILE A 336 -12.73 -2.80 -12.89
CA ILE A 336 -11.99 -1.60 -13.31
C ILE A 336 -10.59 -1.98 -13.79
N TRP A 337 -9.93 -2.94 -13.13
CA TRP A 337 -8.62 -3.42 -13.59
C TRP A 337 -8.70 -4.14 -14.94
N ALA A 338 -9.72 -4.98 -15.17
CA ALA A 338 -9.95 -5.57 -16.48
C ALA A 338 -10.14 -4.51 -17.57
N ALA A 339 -10.95 -3.48 -17.30
CA ALA A 339 -11.13 -2.34 -18.22
C ALA A 339 -9.83 -1.57 -18.45
N THR A 340 -8.98 -1.41 -17.41
CA THR A 340 -7.63 -0.83 -17.52
C THR A 340 -6.77 -1.59 -18.53
N MET A 341 -6.77 -2.91 -18.45
CA MET A 341 -5.98 -3.76 -19.37
C MET A 341 -6.48 -3.70 -20.81
N VAL A 342 -7.80 -3.75 -20.99
CA VAL A 342 -8.39 -3.56 -22.33
C VAL A 342 -8.00 -2.21 -22.90
N LEU A 343 -8.15 -1.15 -22.13
CA LEU A 343 -7.81 0.20 -22.56
C LEU A 343 -6.32 0.35 -22.87
N ALA A 344 -5.43 -0.30 -22.12
CA ALA A 344 -4.00 -0.30 -22.41
C ALA A 344 -3.66 -0.94 -23.75
N ILE A 345 -4.44 -1.96 -24.20
CA ILE A 345 -4.25 -2.63 -25.49
C ILE A 345 -4.74 -1.78 -26.66
N ILE A 346 -5.92 -1.14 -26.50
CA ILE A 346 -6.63 -0.50 -27.61
C ILE A 346 -6.44 1.01 -27.71
N ALA A 347 -5.76 1.65 -26.75
CA ALA A 347 -5.59 3.11 -26.73
C ALA A 347 -4.85 3.60 -27.99
N PRO A 348 -5.50 4.40 -28.86
CA PRO A 348 -4.89 4.81 -30.13
C PRO A 348 -3.99 6.05 -29.98
N VAL A 349 -4.17 6.79 -28.90
CA VAL A 349 -3.45 8.06 -28.63
C VAL A 349 -3.19 8.22 -27.14
N ILE A 350 -2.19 9.00 -26.79
CA ILE A 350 -1.75 9.23 -25.41
C ILE A 350 -2.86 9.76 -24.49
N TRP A 351 -3.75 10.60 -24.99
CA TRP A 351 -4.86 11.15 -24.20
C TRP A 351 -5.83 10.07 -23.71
N VAL A 352 -6.08 9.06 -24.52
CA VAL A 352 -6.86 7.88 -24.13
C VAL A 352 -6.05 7.03 -23.16
N TYR A 353 -4.72 6.92 -23.37
CA TYR A 353 -3.85 6.16 -22.47
C TYR A 353 -3.76 6.76 -21.05
N TYR A 354 -3.93 8.06 -20.89
CA TYR A 354 -4.02 8.67 -19.56
C TYR A 354 -5.18 8.11 -18.72
N LEU A 355 -6.29 7.70 -19.34
CA LEU A 355 -7.39 7.05 -18.66
C LEU A 355 -6.99 5.69 -18.02
N VAL A 356 -5.98 5.02 -18.58
CA VAL A 356 -5.41 3.79 -18.00
C VAL A 356 -4.93 4.06 -16.57
N PHE A 357 -4.22 5.17 -16.34
CA PHE A 357 -3.73 5.54 -15.02
C PHE A 357 -4.83 6.07 -14.09
N VAL A 358 -5.85 6.71 -14.64
CA VAL A 358 -7.04 7.08 -13.88
C VAL A 358 -7.77 5.84 -13.37
N LEU A 359 -8.02 4.86 -14.24
CA LEU A 359 -8.65 3.59 -13.86
C LEU A 359 -7.76 2.78 -12.89
N PHE A 360 -6.45 2.77 -13.09
CA PHE A 360 -5.51 2.13 -12.19
C PHE A 360 -5.56 2.72 -10.78
N GLY A 361 -5.59 4.05 -10.64
CA GLY A 361 -5.69 4.69 -9.33
C GLY A 361 -7.03 4.40 -8.63
N LEU A 362 -8.14 4.36 -9.38
CA LEU A 362 -9.45 3.93 -8.85
C LEU A 362 -9.41 2.47 -8.37
N ASN A 363 -8.86 1.56 -9.19
CA ASN A 363 -8.66 0.15 -8.81
C ASN A 363 -7.83 0.04 -7.53
N SER A 364 -6.67 0.70 -7.47
CA SER A 364 -5.75 0.64 -6.34
C SER A 364 -6.41 1.10 -5.03
N ALA A 365 -7.12 2.22 -5.06
CA ALA A 365 -7.82 2.74 -3.89
C ALA A 365 -8.93 1.77 -3.42
N GLY A 366 -9.73 1.25 -4.34
CA GLY A 366 -10.79 0.31 -4.03
C GLY A 366 -10.27 -1.03 -3.49
N MET A 367 -9.16 -1.54 -4.03
CA MET A 367 -8.51 -2.74 -3.53
C MET A 367 -7.96 -2.56 -2.11
N VAL A 368 -7.27 -1.44 -1.83
CA VAL A 368 -6.73 -1.16 -0.49
C VAL A 368 -7.84 -1.10 0.56
N LEU A 369 -8.98 -0.45 0.25
CA LEU A 369 -10.11 -0.35 1.17
C LEU A 369 -10.88 -1.68 1.27
N GLY A 370 -11.28 -2.24 0.13
CA GLY A 370 -12.17 -3.40 0.09
C GLY A 370 -11.53 -4.67 0.63
N ASP A 371 -10.29 -4.98 0.23
CA ASP A 371 -9.60 -6.21 0.65
C ASP A 371 -9.32 -6.22 2.16
N SER A 372 -8.87 -5.09 2.71
CA SER A 372 -8.58 -5.00 4.15
C SER A 372 -9.84 -5.19 5.01
N LEU A 373 -10.96 -4.60 4.60
CA LEU A 373 -12.23 -4.73 5.31
C LEU A 373 -12.84 -6.13 5.15
N LEU A 374 -12.76 -6.71 3.96
CA LEU A 374 -13.34 -8.02 3.66
C LEU A 374 -12.71 -9.13 4.51
N VAL A 375 -11.37 -9.15 4.65
CA VAL A 375 -10.70 -10.16 5.50
C VAL A 375 -11.14 -10.05 6.96
N MET A 376 -11.36 -8.83 7.44
CA MET A 376 -11.82 -8.61 8.83
C MET A 376 -13.26 -9.09 9.07
N GLU A 377 -14.08 -9.18 8.01
CA GLU A 377 -15.45 -9.67 8.12
C GLU A 377 -15.55 -11.22 8.02
N LEU A 378 -14.54 -11.91 7.43
CA LEU A 378 -14.63 -13.34 7.14
C LEU A 378 -14.39 -14.26 8.36
N GLY A 379 -13.72 -13.82 9.38
CA GLY A 379 -13.38 -14.63 10.56
C GLY A 379 -14.14 -14.25 11.81
N GLU A 380 -14.28 -15.22 12.73
CA GLU A 380 -14.73 -14.92 14.08
C GLU A 380 -13.82 -13.87 14.74
N GLU A 381 -14.38 -13.04 15.58
CA GLU A 381 -13.65 -11.90 16.18
C GLU A 381 -12.35 -12.32 16.89
N LYS A 382 -12.36 -13.43 17.59
CA LYS A 382 -11.20 -14.00 18.30
C LYS A 382 -10.11 -14.54 17.34
N LEU A 383 -10.49 -14.96 16.14
CA LEU A 383 -9.59 -15.56 15.15
C LEU A 383 -9.18 -14.59 14.01
N ARG A 384 -9.67 -13.35 14.01
CA ARG A 384 -9.35 -12.33 12.99
C ARG A 384 -7.85 -12.17 12.72
N PRO A 385 -6.96 -12.12 13.72
CA PRO A 385 -5.51 -12.03 13.48
C PRO A 385 -4.98 -13.25 12.70
N THR A 386 -5.52 -14.44 12.99
CA THR A 386 -5.14 -15.69 12.32
C THR A 386 -5.59 -15.69 10.86
N TYR A 387 -6.83 -15.27 10.57
CA TYR A 387 -7.35 -15.13 9.21
C TYR A 387 -6.54 -14.10 8.40
N LEU A 388 -6.21 -12.94 8.99
CA LEU A 388 -5.35 -11.94 8.36
C LEU A 388 -3.96 -12.48 8.06
N GLY A 389 -3.36 -13.21 9.02
CA GLY A 389 -2.05 -13.84 8.85
C GLY A 389 -2.07 -14.87 7.73
N LEU A 390 -3.04 -15.81 7.72
CA LEU A 390 -3.22 -16.79 6.67
C LEU A 390 -3.44 -16.17 5.30
N ALA A 391 -4.34 -15.17 5.21
CA ALA A 391 -4.61 -14.48 3.97
C ALA A 391 -3.33 -13.84 3.39
N ARG A 392 -2.55 -13.14 4.21
CA ARG A 392 -1.31 -12.49 3.78
C ARG A 392 -0.23 -13.51 3.39
N SER A 393 -0.01 -14.55 4.20
CA SER A 393 1.04 -15.55 3.95
C SER A 393 0.76 -16.36 2.70
N LEU A 394 -0.45 -16.89 2.53
CA LEU A 394 -0.78 -17.76 1.40
C LEU A 394 -0.88 -17.01 0.08
N THR A 395 -1.39 -15.78 0.09
CA THR A 395 -1.50 -15.00 -1.15
C THR A 395 -0.24 -14.19 -1.46
N GLY A 396 0.66 -13.99 -0.50
CA GLY A 396 1.92 -13.25 -0.69
C GLY A 396 2.81 -13.84 -1.77
N ILE A 397 2.77 -15.17 -1.98
CA ILE A 397 3.52 -15.82 -3.05
C ILE A 397 3.08 -15.35 -4.45
N PHE A 398 1.79 -15.09 -4.64
CA PHE A 398 1.24 -14.61 -5.91
C PHE A 398 1.61 -13.15 -6.17
N VAL A 399 1.76 -12.34 -5.11
CA VAL A 399 2.27 -10.96 -5.21
C VAL A 399 3.71 -10.94 -5.72
N LEU A 400 4.53 -11.94 -5.32
CA LEU A 400 5.90 -12.09 -5.81
C LEU A 400 5.95 -12.63 -7.23
N LEU A 401 5.19 -13.70 -7.51
CA LEU A 401 5.25 -14.41 -8.80
C LEU A 401 4.62 -13.60 -9.94
N SER A 402 3.58 -12.81 -9.65
CA SER A 402 2.80 -12.13 -10.68
C SER A 402 3.63 -11.17 -11.55
N PRO A 403 4.48 -10.26 -11.02
CA PRO A 403 5.31 -9.42 -11.87
C PRO A 403 6.43 -10.18 -12.61
N ILE A 404 6.91 -11.29 -12.05
CA ILE A 404 7.89 -12.15 -12.71
C ILE A 404 7.27 -12.83 -13.93
N LEU A 405 6.05 -13.38 -13.76
CA LEU A 405 5.28 -13.95 -14.87
C LEU A 405 4.97 -12.91 -15.93
N ALA A 406 4.63 -11.68 -15.52
CA ALA A 406 4.41 -10.59 -16.45
C ALA A 406 5.67 -10.28 -17.30
N GLY A 407 6.84 -10.17 -16.65
CA GLY A 407 8.11 -9.95 -17.32
C GLY A 407 8.43 -11.06 -18.32
N TRP A 408 8.24 -12.33 -17.92
CA TRP A 408 8.43 -13.48 -18.80
C TRP A 408 7.46 -13.46 -19.99
N LEU A 409 6.19 -13.12 -19.78
CA LEU A 409 5.20 -13.01 -20.87
C LEU A 409 5.57 -11.91 -21.85
N VAL A 410 6.03 -10.76 -21.38
CA VAL A 410 6.45 -9.65 -22.26
C VAL A 410 7.71 -10.01 -23.04
N GLU A 411 8.68 -10.70 -22.41
CA GLU A 411 9.91 -11.15 -23.07
C GLU A 411 9.66 -12.25 -24.11
N SER A 412 8.72 -13.17 -23.82
CA SER A 412 8.42 -14.31 -24.70
C SER A 412 7.45 -13.98 -25.84
N PHE A 413 6.58 -12.99 -25.63
CA PHE A 413 5.54 -12.60 -26.59
C PHE A 413 5.57 -11.09 -26.82
N ASP A 414 4.69 -10.34 -26.11
CA ASP A 414 4.67 -8.88 -26.07
C ASP A 414 3.83 -8.34 -24.90
N TYR A 415 3.79 -7.01 -24.74
CA TYR A 415 2.97 -6.34 -23.71
C TYR A 415 1.48 -6.60 -23.87
N ARG A 416 0.95 -6.68 -25.13
CA ARG A 416 -0.48 -6.86 -25.39
C ARG A 416 -0.97 -8.22 -24.95
N VAL A 417 -0.18 -9.27 -25.18
CA VAL A 417 -0.48 -10.63 -24.70
C VAL A 417 -0.54 -10.65 -23.17
N MET A 418 0.42 -10.06 -22.50
CA MET A 418 0.44 -9.96 -21.05
C MET A 418 -0.77 -9.19 -20.52
N PHE A 419 -1.16 -8.05 -21.12
CA PHE A 419 -2.36 -7.30 -20.74
C PHE A 419 -3.63 -8.10 -20.99
N ALA A 420 -3.72 -8.84 -22.11
CA ALA A 420 -4.86 -9.69 -22.40
C ALA A 420 -5.02 -10.81 -21.35
N ILE A 421 -3.94 -11.48 -20.98
CA ILE A 421 -3.95 -12.49 -19.92
C ILE A 421 -4.37 -11.87 -18.58
N SER A 422 -3.83 -10.71 -18.20
CA SER A 422 -4.21 -9.96 -17.02
C SER A 422 -5.71 -9.62 -17.01
N CYS A 423 -6.26 -9.20 -18.15
CA CYS A 423 -7.69 -8.95 -18.32
C CYS A 423 -8.52 -10.23 -18.10
N VAL A 424 -8.17 -11.33 -18.75
CA VAL A 424 -8.88 -12.61 -18.63
C VAL A 424 -8.87 -13.10 -17.18
N LEU A 425 -7.71 -13.05 -16.51
CA LEU A 425 -7.60 -13.41 -15.10
C LEU A 425 -8.49 -12.53 -14.21
N SER A 426 -8.60 -11.24 -14.50
CA SER A 426 -9.50 -10.33 -13.77
C SER A 426 -10.97 -10.71 -13.97
N LEU A 427 -11.36 -11.01 -15.21
CA LEU A 427 -12.74 -11.44 -15.52
C LEU A 427 -13.10 -12.79 -14.90
N ILE A 428 -12.12 -13.66 -14.66
CA ILE A 428 -12.29 -14.92 -13.89
C ILE A 428 -12.35 -14.63 -12.40
N ALA A 429 -11.47 -13.76 -11.89
CA ALA A 429 -11.38 -13.46 -10.47
C ALA A 429 -12.63 -12.74 -9.92
N ALA A 430 -13.26 -11.87 -10.71
CA ALA A 430 -14.43 -11.10 -10.29
C ALA A 430 -15.62 -12.00 -9.89
N PRO A 431 -16.10 -12.95 -10.71
CA PRO A 431 -17.17 -13.88 -10.30
C PRO A 431 -16.73 -14.83 -9.18
N MET A 432 -15.46 -15.24 -9.12
CA MET A 432 -14.94 -16.04 -8.00
C MET A 432 -15.05 -15.27 -6.68
N MET A 433 -14.67 -14.00 -6.66
CA MET A 433 -14.82 -13.15 -5.47
C MET A 433 -16.30 -12.92 -5.13
N ASN A 434 -17.18 -12.83 -6.12
CA ASN A 434 -18.60 -12.67 -5.88
C ASN A 434 -19.26 -13.91 -5.23
N GLN A 435 -18.67 -15.12 -5.39
CA GLN A 435 -19.11 -16.34 -4.72
C GLN A 435 -18.73 -16.44 -3.23
N VAL A 436 -17.90 -15.56 -2.74
CA VAL A 436 -17.61 -15.43 -1.31
C VAL A 436 -18.88 -14.94 -0.61
N HIS A 437 -19.33 -15.63 0.43
CA HIS A 437 -20.53 -15.24 1.16
C HIS A 437 -20.24 -14.03 2.04
N ASP A 438 -21.16 -13.05 1.99
CA ASP A 438 -21.14 -11.92 2.92
C ASP A 438 -21.49 -12.40 4.31
N VAL A 439 -20.73 -12.04 5.32
CA VAL A 439 -21.12 -12.26 6.72
C VAL A 439 -22.27 -11.28 7.03
N PRO A 440 -23.38 -11.76 7.61
CA PRO A 440 -24.52 -10.89 7.94
C PRO A 440 -24.05 -9.75 8.84
N ARG A 441 -24.09 -8.52 8.34
CA ARG A 441 -23.88 -7.34 9.16
C ARG A 441 -25.04 -7.22 10.11
N THR A 442 -24.82 -7.41 11.41
CA THR A 442 -25.77 -6.98 12.43
C THR A 442 -25.98 -5.48 12.19
N LYS A 443 -27.17 -5.13 11.68
CA LYS A 443 -27.58 -3.74 11.55
C LYS A 443 -27.47 -3.14 12.94
N SER A 444 -26.43 -2.35 13.20
CA SER A 444 -26.42 -1.43 14.33
C SER A 444 -27.70 -0.61 14.16
N LYS A 445 -28.63 -0.74 15.11
CA LYS A 445 -29.82 0.13 15.15
C LYS A 445 -29.31 1.56 14.98
N PRO A 446 -29.88 2.36 14.07
CA PRO A 446 -29.57 3.78 14.05
C PRO A 446 -29.81 4.29 15.45
N ALA A 447 -28.78 4.90 16.05
CA ALA A 447 -28.99 5.69 17.25
C ALA A 447 -30.08 6.70 16.87
N ASN A 448 -31.21 6.61 17.52
CA ASN A 448 -32.28 7.56 17.37
C ASN A 448 -31.70 8.95 17.64
N LEU A 449 -31.66 9.78 16.62
CA LEU A 449 -31.41 11.23 16.69
C LEU A 449 -32.59 11.88 17.41
#